data_b7905c16a7dcda8c756de25122ac4a12
#
_entry.id   b7905c16a7dcda8c756de25122ac4a12
#
_cell.length_a   1.000
_cell.length_b   1.000
_cell.length_c   1.000
_cell.angle_alpha   90.00
_cell.angle_beta   90.00
_cell.angle_gamma   90.00
#
_symmetry.space_group_name_H-M   'P 1'
#
loop_
_entity.id
_entity.type
_entity.pdbx_description
1 polymer ?
#
loop_
_entity_poly.entity_id
_entity_poly.type
_entity_poly.pdbx_seq_one_letter_code
_entity_poly.pdbx_strand_id
1 'polypeptide(L)'
;MSSFVGDDGAYALTVDELWEGQPGNVFGGFLVAAAVRAAGLESTMTRPVSSSCQFLRPAAVGAALDFAVVSVRRGRTSELVRVSITQQGKPVVEAQVRTALDGDGPECAARTPPISEDPRALASGWDTMRGQGIEPPRMSACWDTRFGADGGGTDDGRDSAFWASLGGDVTFADPYVEAGRWALSLDSQPGAIIRRLGAAHSAEPLPWGFSNLDSLVHFHCARGSEWILSENTVLAGGDGLVSVQSQVWSETGDLLATAMSQVAFFPLRDNWSFAREATS
;
A
#
# COMPACT_ATOMS: atom_id res chain seq x y z
N MET A 1 10.06 -10.83 8.99
CA MET A 1 8.95 -9.92 9.32
C MET A 1 8.99 -9.59 10.78
N SER A 2 8.93 -8.31 11.15
CA SER A 2 8.76 -7.90 12.54
C SER A 2 7.45 -8.49 13.09
N SER A 3 7.47 -9.05 14.28
CA SER A 3 6.30 -9.64 14.93
C SER A 3 5.67 -8.65 15.90
N PHE A 4 4.35 -8.63 15.98
CA PHE A 4 3.64 -7.95 17.05
C PHE A 4 3.97 -8.57 18.41
N VAL A 5 4.19 -7.73 19.40
CA VAL A 5 4.42 -8.11 20.80
C VAL A 5 3.36 -7.42 21.65
N GLY A 6 2.65 -8.18 22.48
CA GLY A 6 1.57 -7.68 23.34
C GLY A 6 0.33 -8.55 23.27
N ASP A 7 -0.72 -8.16 23.99
CA ASP A 7 -2.01 -8.83 24.12
C ASP A 7 -3.13 -7.84 24.48
N ASP A 8 -4.36 -8.35 24.62
CA ASP A 8 -5.53 -7.60 25.11
C ASP A 8 -5.73 -6.22 24.43
N GLY A 9 -5.52 -6.16 23.12
CA GLY A 9 -5.69 -4.94 22.34
C GLY A 9 -4.55 -3.93 22.45
N ALA A 10 -3.48 -4.23 23.15
CA ALA A 10 -2.28 -3.41 23.27
C ALA A 10 -1.06 -4.13 22.68
N TYR A 11 -0.58 -3.65 21.54
CA TYR A 11 0.54 -4.28 20.82
C TYR A 11 1.61 -3.27 20.49
N ALA A 12 2.84 -3.77 20.29
CA ALA A 12 3.95 -3.00 19.76
C ALA A 12 4.60 -3.71 18.58
N LEU A 13 5.13 -2.92 17.66
CA LEU A 13 5.83 -3.40 16.46
C LEU A 13 6.99 -2.45 16.15
N THR A 14 8.21 -2.96 16.07
CA THR A 14 9.33 -2.18 15.53
C THR A 14 9.41 -2.39 14.03
N VAL A 15 9.35 -1.29 13.27
CA VAL A 15 9.39 -1.33 11.81
C VAL A 15 10.83 -1.38 11.35
N ASP A 16 11.15 -2.39 10.55
CA ASP A 16 12.46 -2.54 9.91
C ASP A 16 12.71 -1.41 8.90
N GLU A 17 13.96 -0.98 8.76
CA GLU A 17 14.38 0.04 7.80
C GLU A 17 14.10 -0.35 6.33
N LEU A 18 13.90 -1.64 6.04
CA LEU A 18 13.44 -2.11 4.73
C LEU A 18 12.11 -1.46 4.29
N TRP A 19 11.28 -1.05 5.24
CA TRP A 19 9.98 -0.41 4.98
C TRP A 19 10.05 1.12 4.95
N GLU A 20 11.23 1.66 4.68
CA GLU A 20 11.39 3.09 4.43
C GLU A 20 10.73 3.47 3.08
N GLY A 21 9.78 4.38 3.12
CA GLY A 21 9.16 4.97 1.94
C GLY A 21 9.85 6.27 1.54
N GLN A 22 9.58 7.34 2.28
CA GLN A 22 10.34 8.59 2.19
C GLN A 22 11.51 8.55 3.19
N PRO A 23 12.60 9.30 2.97
CA PRO A 23 13.78 9.25 3.84
C PRO A 23 13.44 9.36 5.34
N GLY A 24 13.84 8.35 6.10
CA GLY A 24 13.59 8.24 7.54
C GLY A 24 12.18 7.84 7.95
N ASN A 25 11.22 7.72 7.03
CA ASN A 25 9.82 7.49 7.33
C ASN A 25 9.32 6.14 6.84
N VAL A 26 8.45 5.53 7.63
CA VAL A 26 7.76 4.28 7.29
C VAL A 26 6.86 4.49 6.08
N PHE A 27 6.90 3.54 5.12
CA PHE A 27 6.01 3.49 3.98
C PHE A 27 4.55 3.39 4.44
N GLY A 28 3.66 4.24 3.90
CA GLY A 28 2.26 4.32 4.34
C GLY A 28 1.49 3.02 4.14
N GLY A 29 1.74 2.30 3.04
CA GLY A 29 1.13 0.99 2.80
C GLY A 29 1.47 -0.04 3.88
N PHE A 30 2.68 0.04 4.46
CA PHE A 30 3.03 -0.80 5.61
C PHE A 30 2.17 -0.48 6.84
N LEU A 31 1.89 0.81 7.09
CA LEU A 31 1.03 1.22 8.21
C LEU A 31 -0.41 0.72 8.05
N VAL A 32 -0.95 0.74 6.81
CA VAL A 32 -2.27 0.15 6.51
C VAL A 32 -2.23 -1.36 6.72
N ALA A 33 -1.22 -2.05 6.20
CA ALA A 33 -1.05 -3.49 6.38
C ALA A 33 -0.95 -3.88 7.86
N ALA A 34 -0.18 -3.11 8.64
CA ALA A 34 -0.02 -3.32 10.07
C ALA A 34 -1.36 -3.10 10.83
N ALA A 35 -2.14 -2.08 10.45
CA ALA A 35 -3.48 -1.86 11.04
C ALA A 35 -4.44 -3.01 10.74
N VAL A 36 -4.46 -3.51 9.50
CA VAL A 36 -5.28 -4.68 9.11
C VAL A 36 -4.85 -5.92 9.89
N ARG A 37 -3.56 -6.16 10.00
CA ARG A 37 -3.03 -7.31 10.76
C ARG A 37 -3.33 -7.19 12.26
N ALA A 38 -3.16 -6.01 12.86
CA ALA A 38 -3.48 -5.76 14.26
C ALA A 38 -4.97 -6.00 14.56
N ALA A 39 -5.87 -5.55 13.68
CA ALA A 39 -7.29 -5.85 13.80
C ALA A 39 -7.57 -7.37 13.79
N GLY A 40 -6.83 -8.14 13.00
CA GLY A 40 -6.94 -9.60 12.95
C GLY A 40 -6.47 -10.32 14.22
N LEU A 41 -5.65 -9.68 15.06
CA LEU A 41 -5.26 -10.24 16.37
C LEU A 41 -6.42 -10.26 17.37
N GLU A 42 -7.35 -9.30 17.26
CA GLU A 42 -8.50 -9.15 18.17
C GLU A 42 -9.82 -9.62 17.56
N SER A 43 -9.91 -9.72 16.24
CA SER A 43 -11.14 -10.10 15.55
C SER A 43 -11.41 -11.60 15.67
N THR A 44 -12.68 -11.94 15.90
CA THR A 44 -13.18 -13.33 15.84
C THR A 44 -13.66 -13.73 14.44
N MET A 45 -13.56 -12.84 13.48
CA MET A 45 -13.99 -13.05 12.09
C MET A 45 -12.87 -13.66 11.25
N THR A 46 -13.24 -14.31 10.13
CA THR A 46 -12.28 -15.06 9.30
C THR A 46 -11.41 -14.17 8.42
N ARG A 47 -11.89 -12.97 8.02
CA ARG A 47 -11.16 -12.11 7.09
C ARG A 47 -11.48 -10.62 7.24
N PRO A 48 -10.59 -9.71 6.82
CA PRO A 48 -10.94 -8.31 6.65
C PRO A 48 -11.81 -8.15 5.39
N VAL A 49 -12.71 -7.16 5.40
CA VAL A 49 -13.55 -6.79 4.24
C VAL A 49 -13.39 -5.33 3.86
N SER A 50 -12.99 -4.46 4.78
CA SER A 50 -12.57 -3.11 4.45
C SER A 50 -11.65 -2.51 5.52
N SER A 51 -10.84 -1.53 5.11
CA SER A 51 -10.03 -0.70 5.99
C SER A 51 -10.16 0.76 5.58
N SER A 52 -10.39 1.65 6.55
CA SER A 52 -10.32 3.10 6.36
C SER A 52 -9.25 3.65 7.29
N CYS A 53 -8.18 4.17 6.72
CA CYS A 53 -7.03 4.71 7.44
C CYS A 53 -6.90 6.21 7.18
N GLN A 54 -6.62 6.98 8.23
CA GLN A 54 -6.26 8.38 8.18
C GLN A 54 -4.81 8.54 8.61
N PHE A 55 -3.96 9.09 7.77
CA PHE A 55 -2.56 9.36 8.08
C PHE A 55 -2.43 10.73 8.77
N LEU A 56 -1.99 10.73 10.03
CA LEU A 56 -1.93 11.93 10.86
C LEU A 56 -0.53 12.51 10.96
N ARG A 57 0.49 11.65 10.95
CA ARG A 57 1.92 12.02 11.00
C ARG A 57 2.78 10.96 10.33
N PRO A 58 3.95 11.36 9.80
CA PRO A 58 5.00 10.40 9.46
C PRO A 58 5.43 9.61 10.69
N ALA A 59 5.74 8.33 10.51
CA ALA A 59 6.38 7.48 11.51
C ALA A 59 7.84 7.23 11.12
N ALA A 60 8.77 7.31 12.07
CA ALA A 60 10.17 7.02 11.81
C ALA A 60 10.39 5.49 11.75
N VAL A 61 11.24 5.02 10.80
CA VAL A 61 11.72 3.64 10.77
C VAL A 61 12.65 3.35 11.94
N GLY A 62 12.81 2.08 12.29
CA GLY A 62 13.70 1.65 13.38
C GLY A 62 13.16 1.92 14.79
N ALA A 63 12.05 2.63 14.94
CA ALA A 63 11.41 2.91 16.22
C ALA A 63 10.11 2.14 16.39
N ALA A 64 9.77 1.82 17.63
CA ALA A 64 8.54 1.10 17.94
C ALA A 64 7.30 1.94 17.61
N LEU A 65 6.30 1.28 17.07
CA LEU A 65 4.92 1.74 16.96
C LEU A 65 4.08 1.03 18.02
N ASP A 66 3.25 1.76 18.71
CA ASP A 66 2.30 1.24 19.67
C ASP A 66 0.91 1.20 19.04
N PHE A 67 0.19 0.09 19.23
CA PHE A 67 -1.13 -0.16 18.67
C PHE A 67 -2.15 -0.32 19.80
N ALA A 68 -3.20 0.47 19.77
CA ALA A 68 -4.41 0.25 20.57
C ALA A 68 -5.52 -0.27 19.67
N VAL A 69 -5.96 -1.51 19.92
CA VAL A 69 -6.94 -2.23 19.12
C VAL A 69 -8.21 -2.45 19.92
N VAL A 70 -9.34 -1.94 19.44
CA VAL A 70 -10.61 -1.98 20.16
C VAL A 70 -11.73 -2.46 19.24
N SER A 71 -12.43 -3.52 19.66
CA SER A 71 -13.69 -3.93 19.03
C SER A 71 -14.76 -2.88 19.32
N VAL A 72 -15.12 -2.09 18.30
CA VAL A 72 -16.16 -1.05 18.41
C VAL A 72 -17.55 -1.66 18.41
N ARG A 73 -17.75 -2.68 17.58
CA ARG A 73 -18.99 -3.43 17.50
C ARG A 73 -18.72 -4.85 17.01
N ARG A 74 -19.16 -5.83 17.78
CA ARG A 74 -19.15 -7.23 17.41
C ARG A 74 -20.57 -7.69 17.09
N GLY A 75 -20.80 -8.04 15.82
CA GLY A 75 -22.04 -8.65 15.36
C GLY A 75 -21.89 -10.17 15.19
N ARG A 76 -22.92 -10.82 14.70
CA ARG A 76 -22.91 -12.28 14.46
C ARG A 76 -22.03 -12.68 13.28
N THR A 77 -21.99 -11.86 12.23
CA THR A 77 -21.31 -12.18 10.96
C THR A 77 -20.26 -11.13 10.56
N SER A 78 -20.18 -10.01 11.27
CA SER A 78 -19.19 -8.96 11.01
C SER A 78 -18.87 -8.19 12.27
N GLU A 79 -17.66 -7.63 12.30
CA GLU A 79 -17.14 -6.83 13.40
C GLU A 79 -16.53 -5.55 12.85
N LEU A 80 -16.57 -4.46 13.62
CA LEU A 80 -15.83 -3.24 13.38
C LEU A 80 -14.77 -3.08 14.46
N VAL A 81 -13.51 -3.06 14.06
CA VAL A 81 -12.36 -2.89 14.93
C VAL A 81 -11.71 -1.54 14.64
N ARG A 82 -11.45 -0.75 15.68
CA ARG A 82 -10.64 0.45 15.61
C ARG A 82 -9.20 0.13 15.98
N VAL A 83 -8.26 0.66 15.21
CA VAL A 83 -6.83 0.55 15.44
C VAL A 83 -6.24 1.95 15.47
N SER A 84 -5.71 2.37 16.61
CA SER A 84 -4.96 3.62 16.76
C SER A 84 -3.47 3.29 16.84
N ILE A 85 -2.67 3.87 15.95
CA ILE A 85 -1.22 3.69 15.92
C ILE A 85 -0.56 4.96 16.41
N THR A 86 0.32 4.82 17.39
CA THR A 86 1.12 5.93 17.93
C THR A 86 2.60 5.62 17.88
N GLN A 87 3.42 6.64 17.86
CA GLN A 87 4.87 6.54 18.03
C GLN A 87 5.32 7.57 19.06
N GLN A 88 5.97 7.12 20.13
CA GLN A 88 6.37 7.99 21.26
C GLN A 88 5.18 8.81 21.79
N GLY A 89 4.00 8.18 21.91
CA GLY A 89 2.76 8.79 22.39
C GLY A 89 2.10 9.79 21.42
N LYS A 90 2.63 9.98 20.20
CA LYS A 90 2.03 10.85 19.17
C LYS A 90 1.21 10.04 18.19
N PRO A 91 -0.04 10.44 17.85
CA PRO A 91 -0.85 9.74 16.84
C PRO A 91 -0.17 9.74 15.47
N VAL A 92 -0.12 8.57 14.84
CA VAL A 92 0.44 8.33 13.49
C VAL A 92 -0.67 7.98 12.52
N VAL A 93 -1.50 6.98 12.86
CA VAL A 93 -2.64 6.52 12.05
C VAL A 93 -3.84 6.28 12.95
N GLU A 94 -5.03 6.65 12.46
CA GLU A 94 -6.31 6.17 12.95
C GLU A 94 -6.96 5.32 11.87
N ALA A 95 -7.31 4.07 12.23
CA ALA A 95 -7.89 3.13 11.30
C ALA A 95 -9.18 2.49 11.85
N GLN A 96 -10.10 2.19 10.93
CA GLN A 96 -11.25 1.34 11.18
C GLN A 96 -11.20 0.16 10.21
N VAL A 97 -11.14 -1.05 10.73
CA VAL A 97 -11.12 -2.29 9.95
C VAL A 97 -12.43 -3.03 10.18
N ARG A 98 -13.18 -3.25 9.12
CA ARG A 98 -14.33 -4.15 9.15
C ARG A 98 -13.87 -5.55 8.79
N THR A 99 -14.32 -6.51 9.57
CA THR A 99 -14.02 -7.92 9.41
C THR A 99 -15.33 -8.71 9.31
N ALA A 100 -15.31 -9.87 8.67
CA ALA A 100 -16.50 -10.71 8.51
C ALA A 100 -16.16 -12.20 8.50
N LEU A 101 -17.17 -13.01 8.73
CA LEU A 101 -17.16 -14.44 8.39
C LEU A 101 -17.31 -14.59 6.87
N ASP A 102 -16.82 -15.70 6.34
CA ASP A 102 -17.19 -16.12 5.01
C ASP A 102 -18.70 -16.43 4.95
N GLY A 103 -19.31 -16.16 3.83
CA GLY A 103 -20.73 -16.36 3.65
C GLY A 103 -21.09 -16.60 2.19
N ASP A 104 -22.25 -17.19 1.98
CA ASP A 104 -22.83 -17.35 0.65
C ASP A 104 -23.48 -16.03 0.22
N GLY A 105 -23.32 -15.70 -1.07
CA GLY A 105 -23.90 -14.49 -1.65
C GLY A 105 -23.87 -14.51 -3.17
N PRO A 106 -24.48 -13.51 -3.83
CA PRO A 106 -24.41 -13.40 -5.27
C PRO A 106 -22.97 -13.12 -5.73
N GLU A 107 -22.52 -13.83 -6.74
CA GLU A 107 -21.27 -13.54 -7.41
C GLU A 107 -21.50 -12.45 -8.47
N CYS A 108 -20.65 -11.44 -8.43
CA CYS A 108 -20.61 -10.38 -9.43
C CYS A 108 -19.27 -10.44 -10.15
N ALA A 109 -19.30 -10.63 -11.46
CA ALA A 109 -18.08 -10.64 -12.25
C ALA A 109 -17.37 -9.27 -12.18
N ALA A 110 -16.09 -9.29 -11.88
CA ALA A 110 -15.22 -8.12 -12.01
C ALA A 110 -14.91 -7.84 -13.49
N ARG A 111 -14.32 -6.67 -13.77
CA ARG A 111 -13.76 -6.38 -15.08
C ARG A 111 -12.56 -7.32 -15.36
N THR A 112 -12.12 -7.36 -16.61
CA THR A 112 -10.88 -8.04 -16.98
C THR A 112 -9.68 -7.26 -16.49
N PRO A 113 -8.65 -7.92 -15.95
CA PRO A 113 -7.42 -7.25 -15.53
C PRO A 113 -6.73 -6.58 -16.73
N PRO A 114 -6.01 -5.47 -16.50
CA PRO A 114 -5.44 -4.64 -17.56
C PRO A 114 -4.24 -5.25 -18.28
N ILE A 115 -3.46 -6.09 -17.62
CA ILE A 115 -2.24 -6.70 -18.13
C ILE A 115 -2.39 -8.22 -18.09
N SER A 116 -2.13 -8.88 -19.22
CA SER A 116 -2.18 -10.33 -19.36
C SER A 116 -0.81 -11.00 -19.44
N GLU A 117 0.27 -10.21 -19.43
CA GLU A 117 1.64 -10.74 -19.53
C GLU A 117 2.03 -11.42 -18.22
N ASP A 118 2.73 -12.55 -18.33
CA ASP A 118 3.31 -13.24 -17.17
C ASP A 118 4.34 -12.32 -16.49
N PRO A 119 4.18 -11.96 -15.21
CA PRO A 119 5.14 -11.13 -14.51
C PRO A 119 6.56 -11.69 -14.50
N ARG A 120 6.71 -13.01 -14.56
CA ARG A 120 8.03 -13.67 -14.56
C ARG A 120 8.81 -13.45 -15.85
N ALA A 121 8.11 -13.14 -16.94
CA ALA A 121 8.73 -12.80 -18.22
C ALA A 121 9.12 -11.32 -18.34
N LEU A 122 8.65 -10.46 -17.44
CA LEU A 122 8.91 -9.03 -17.45
C LEU A 122 10.22 -8.68 -16.74
N ALA A 123 10.86 -7.58 -17.15
CA ALA A 123 12.04 -7.07 -16.47
C ALA A 123 11.69 -6.50 -15.08
N SER A 124 12.60 -6.67 -14.12
CA SER A 124 12.46 -6.03 -12.80
C SER A 124 12.54 -4.50 -12.96
N GLY A 125 11.59 -3.80 -12.33
CA GLY A 125 11.60 -2.34 -12.27
C GLY A 125 12.83 -1.82 -11.52
N TRP A 126 13.26 -2.55 -10.49
CA TRP A 126 14.44 -2.19 -9.71
C TRP A 126 15.75 -2.35 -10.50
N ASP A 127 15.87 -3.39 -11.33
CA ASP A 127 17.02 -3.57 -12.20
C ASP A 127 17.05 -2.51 -13.31
N THR A 128 15.88 -2.11 -13.80
CA THR A 128 15.75 -1.00 -14.73
C THR A 128 16.23 0.32 -14.11
N MET A 129 15.85 0.61 -12.86
CA MET A 129 16.34 1.78 -12.13
C MET A 129 17.85 1.76 -11.95
N ARG A 130 18.42 0.61 -11.52
CA ARG A 130 19.88 0.44 -11.37
C ARG A 130 20.61 0.67 -12.69
N GLY A 131 20.05 0.16 -13.80
CA GLY A 131 20.59 0.38 -15.14
C GLY A 131 20.61 1.86 -15.57
N GLN A 132 19.74 2.69 -14.99
CA GLN A 132 19.68 4.14 -15.19
C GLN A 132 20.52 4.91 -14.16
N GLY A 133 21.26 4.23 -13.27
CA GLY A 133 22.05 4.86 -12.21
C GLY A 133 21.21 5.37 -11.03
N ILE A 134 19.96 4.91 -10.90
CA ILE A 134 19.06 5.28 -9.81
C ILE A 134 19.09 4.15 -8.78
N GLU A 135 19.40 4.49 -7.51
CA GLU A 135 19.37 3.52 -6.42
C GLU A 135 17.91 3.19 -6.07
N PRO A 136 17.50 1.91 -6.11
CA PRO A 136 16.18 1.51 -5.68
C PRO A 136 15.96 1.71 -4.18
N PRO A 137 14.70 1.90 -3.73
CA PRO A 137 14.39 2.02 -2.31
C PRO A 137 14.74 0.72 -1.56
N ARG A 138 15.02 0.81 -0.26
CA ARG A 138 15.41 -0.35 0.59
C ARG A 138 14.41 -1.51 0.50
N MET A 139 13.11 -1.21 0.34
CA MET A 139 12.07 -2.23 0.16
C MET A 139 12.28 -3.13 -1.07
N SER A 140 13.10 -2.72 -2.03
CA SER A 140 13.46 -3.55 -3.19
C SER A 140 14.13 -4.87 -2.80
N ALA A 141 14.64 -5.00 -1.58
CA ALA A 141 15.19 -6.24 -1.06
C ALA A 141 14.10 -7.31 -0.72
N CYS A 142 12.85 -6.89 -0.52
CA CYS A 142 11.75 -7.79 -0.19
C CYS A 142 10.50 -7.61 -1.08
N TRP A 143 10.49 -6.60 -1.94
CA TRP A 143 9.38 -6.29 -2.83
C TRP A 143 9.90 -6.14 -4.26
N ASP A 144 9.57 -7.10 -5.13
CA ASP A 144 9.85 -7.01 -6.56
C ASP A 144 8.68 -6.29 -7.28
N THR A 145 9.01 -5.48 -8.28
CA THR A 145 8.04 -4.80 -9.14
C THR A 145 8.40 -5.02 -10.59
N ARG A 146 7.38 -5.25 -11.44
CA ARG A 146 7.56 -5.50 -12.86
C ARG A 146 6.56 -4.72 -13.68
N PHE A 147 7.04 -4.07 -14.72
CA PHE A 147 6.24 -3.21 -15.61
C PHE A 147 6.10 -3.86 -16.96
N GLY A 148 4.93 -3.72 -17.60
CA GLY A 148 4.73 -4.09 -18.99
C GLY A 148 5.62 -3.30 -19.94
N ALA A 149 5.62 -3.68 -21.21
CA ALA A 149 6.50 -3.10 -22.24
C ALA A 149 6.35 -1.57 -22.43
N ASP A 150 5.20 -1.01 -22.08
CA ASP A 150 4.89 0.42 -22.08
C ASP A 150 5.37 1.16 -20.82
N GLY A 151 6.12 0.47 -19.93
CA GLY A 151 6.59 1.02 -18.65
C GLY A 151 5.47 1.29 -17.66
N GLY A 152 4.30 0.62 -17.81
CA GLY A 152 3.15 0.71 -16.92
C GLY A 152 2.22 1.90 -17.17
N GLY A 153 2.39 2.65 -18.26
CA GLY A 153 1.40 3.58 -18.79
C GLY A 153 0.42 2.84 -19.69
N THR A 154 -0.79 3.34 -19.84
CA THR A 154 -1.79 2.73 -20.73
C THR A 154 -2.59 3.79 -21.46
N ASP A 155 -2.92 3.52 -22.72
CA ASP A 155 -3.74 4.42 -23.56
C ASP A 155 -5.22 4.42 -23.17
N ASP A 156 -5.63 3.60 -22.20
CA ASP A 156 -7.03 3.36 -21.84
C ASP A 156 -7.50 4.12 -20.59
N GLY A 157 -6.78 5.16 -20.18
CA GLY A 157 -7.14 6.05 -19.09
C GLY A 157 -6.64 5.64 -17.70
N ARG A 158 -5.80 4.62 -17.62
CA ARG A 158 -5.02 4.28 -16.42
C ARG A 158 -3.72 5.06 -16.43
N ASP A 159 -3.23 5.41 -15.25
CA ASP A 159 -2.02 6.22 -15.13
C ASP A 159 -0.80 5.37 -14.74
N SER A 160 -1.02 4.21 -14.10
CA SER A 160 0.02 3.20 -13.89
C SER A 160 -0.56 1.82 -13.67
N ALA A 161 0.14 0.80 -14.15
CA ALA A 161 -0.10 -0.59 -13.80
C ALA A 161 1.23 -1.34 -13.67
N PHE A 162 1.37 -2.17 -12.65
CA PHE A 162 2.58 -2.95 -12.42
C PHE A 162 2.27 -4.21 -11.62
N TRP A 163 3.04 -5.25 -11.89
CA TRP A 163 3.07 -6.45 -11.07
C TRP A 163 3.96 -6.25 -9.84
N ALA A 164 3.55 -6.81 -8.72
CA ALA A 164 4.32 -6.80 -7.48
C ALA A 164 4.33 -8.18 -6.82
N SER A 165 5.46 -8.57 -6.25
CA SER A 165 5.62 -9.77 -5.43
C SER A 165 6.40 -9.44 -4.16
N LEU A 166 5.97 -9.98 -3.03
CA LEU A 166 6.62 -9.77 -1.73
C LEU A 166 7.44 -11.00 -1.37
N GLY A 167 8.78 -10.85 -1.33
CA GLY A 167 9.69 -11.88 -0.85
C GLY A 167 9.86 -13.11 -1.75
N GLY A 168 9.50 -12.98 -3.05
CA GLY A 168 9.59 -14.05 -4.04
C GLY A 168 8.51 -15.12 -3.88
N ASP A 169 7.56 -15.12 -4.79
CA ASP A 169 6.52 -16.15 -4.98
C ASP A 169 5.87 -16.68 -3.67
N VAL A 170 5.47 -15.76 -2.76
CA VAL A 170 4.93 -16.11 -1.45
C VAL A 170 3.48 -15.68 -1.33
N THR A 171 2.64 -16.58 -0.81
CA THR A 171 1.30 -16.28 -0.31
C THR A 171 1.24 -16.54 1.20
N PHE A 172 0.29 -15.90 1.88
CA PHE A 172 0.12 -16.07 3.32
C PHE A 172 -1.20 -16.77 3.64
N ALA A 173 -1.12 -17.81 4.48
CA ALA A 173 -2.30 -18.55 4.94
C ALA A 173 -3.21 -17.71 5.87
N ASP A 174 -2.65 -16.72 6.56
CA ASP A 174 -3.41 -15.79 7.39
C ASP A 174 -4.07 -14.73 6.48
N PRO A 175 -5.42 -14.66 6.41
CA PRO A 175 -6.14 -13.74 5.52
C PRO A 175 -5.87 -12.26 5.83
N TYR A 176 -5.52 -11.93 7.07
CA TYR A 176 -5.21 -10.55 7.46
C TYR A 176 -3.80 -10.14 7.00
N VAL A 177 -2.86 -11.07 7.00
CA VAL A 177 -1.51 -10.84 6.46
C VAL A 177 -1.57 -10.74 4.94
N GLU A 178 -2.33 -11.63 4.28
CA GLU A 178 -2.48 -11.63 2.82
C GLU A 178 -3.17 -10.33 2.34
N ALA A 179 -4.25 -9.90 2.99
CA ALA A 179 -4.91 -8.62 2.69
C ALA A 179 -3.99 -7.41 2.96
N GLY A 180 -3.16 -7.48 4.00
CA GLY A 180 -2.11 -6.48 4.27
C GLY A 180 -1.12 -6.35 3.13
N ARG A 181 -0.73 -7.46 2.49
CA ARG A 181 0.14 -7.46 1.31
C ARG A 181 -0.48 -6.72 0.12
N TRP A 182 -1.79 -6.87 -0.10
CA TRP A 182 -2.49 -6.10 -1.14
C TRP A 182 -2.53 -4.61 -0.81
N ALA A 183 -2.75 -4.28 0.47
CA ALA A 183 -2.76 -2.89 0.93
C ALA A 183 -1.40 -2.19 0.73
N LEU A 184 -0.28 -2.92 0.79
CA LEU A 184 1.04 -2.39 0.48
C LEU A 184 1.09 -1.81 -0.95
N SER A 185 0.60 -2.55 -1.95
CA SER A 185 0.66 -2.10 -3.35
C SER A 185 -0.31 -0.97 -3.65
N LEU A 186 -1.39 -0.86 -2.87
CA LEU A 186 -2.40 0.21 -3.01
C LEU A 186 -1.89 1.59 -2.56
N ASP A 187 -0.76 1.69 -1.87
CA ASP A 187 -0.14 2.95 -1.46
C ASP A 187 0.87 3.50 -2.50
N SER A 188 0.83 2.99 -3.73
CA SER A 188 1.72 3.39 -4.84
C SER A 188 1.17 4.54 -5.69
N GLN A 189 0.09 5.20 -5.26
CA GLN A 189 -0.61 6.27 -5.99
C GLN A 189 0.29 7.43 -6.45
N PRO A 190 1.30 7.88 -5.67
CA PRO A 190 2.17 8.96 -6.13
C PRO A 190 2.85 8.69 -7.47
N GLY A 191 3.20 7.43 -7.77
CA GLY A 191 3.76 7.02 -9.05
C GLY A 191 2.81 7.28 -10.23
N ALA A 192 1.52 7.01 -10.08
CA ALA A 192 0.50 7.30 -11.10
C ALA A 192 0.36 8.81 -11.34
N ILE A 193 0.35 9.60 -10.27
CA ILE A 193 0.24 11.06 -10.35
C ILE A 193 1.45 11.66 -11.08
N ILE A 194 2.66 11.19 -10.74
CA ILE A 194 3.90 11.62 -11.39
C ILE A 194 3.85 11.33 -12.89
N ARG A 195 3.37 10.16 -13.28
CA ARG A 195 3.18 9.82 -14.71
C ARG A 195 2.16 10.71 -15.39
N ARG A 196 1.01 10.91 -14.77
CA ARG A 196 -0.06 11.78 -15.29
C ARG A 196 0.41 13.20 -15.54
N LEU A 197 1.28 13.72 -14.68
CA LEU A 197 1.89 15.05 -14.84
C LEU A 197 2.99 15.09 -15.91
N GLY A 198 3.29 13.97 -16.57
CA GLY A 198 4.38 13.86 -17.56
C GLY A 198 5.79 13.96 -16.96
N ALA A 199 5.88 14.01 -15.63
CA ALA A 199 7.15 14.21 -14.94
C ALA A 199 8.03 12.94 -14.89
N ALA A 200 7.47 11.77 -15.17
CA ALA A 200 8.20 10.51 -15.20
C ALA A 200 9.30 10.46 -16.30
N HIS A 201 9.24 11.37 -17.25
CA HIS A 201 10.20 11.49 -18.35
C HIS A 201 11.07 12.77 -18.25
N SER A 202 10.90 13.55 -17.19
CA SER A 202 11.68 14.76 -16.95
C SER A 202 12.96 14.42 -16.18
N ALA A 203 14.10 14.91 -16.64
CA ALA A 203 15.37 14.85 -15.92
C ALA A 203 15.41 15.82 -14.72
N GLU A 204 14.41 16.70 -14.59
CA GLU A 204 14.34 17.64 -13.49
C GLU A 204 13.57 17.07 -12.31
N PRO A 205 14.03 17.27 -11.09
CA PRO A 205 13.29 16.88 -9.88
C PRO A 205 11.92 17.55 -9.84
N LEU A 206 10.91 16.83 -9.37
CA LEU A 206 9.60 17.43 -9.11
C LEU A 206 9.74 18.56 -8.09
N PRO A 207 9.15 19.74 -8.35
CA PRO A 207 9.18 20.85 -7.40
C PRO A 207 8.22 20.63 -6.21
N TRP A 208 7.61 19.46 -6.13
CA TRP A 208 6.57 19.12 -5.17
C TRP A 208 6.94 17.90 -4.33
N GLY A 209 6.74 18.00 -3.02
CA GLY A 209 6.59 16.86 -2.14
C GLY A 209 5.14 16.40 -2.12
N PHE A 210 4.91 15.17 -1.65
CA PHE A 210 3.56 14.61 -1.57
C PHE A 210 3.42 13.74 -0.31
N SER A 211 2.17 13.60 0.15
CA SER A 211 1.82 12.71 1.26
C SER A 211 0.40 12.17 1.04
N ASN A 212 0.21 10.89 1.25
CA ASN A 212 -1.12 10.31 1.33
C ASN A 212 -1.80 10.83 2.62
N LEU A 213 -3.05 11.30 2.49
CA LEU A 213 -3.86 11.76 3.61
C LEU A 213 -4.70 10.63 4.18
N ASP A 214 -5.21 9.78 3.31
CA ASP A 214 -6.05 8.65 3.68
C ASP A 214 -5.86 7.45 2.74
N SER A 215 -6.44 6.32 3.14
CA SER A 215 -6.61 5.14 2.30
C SER A 215 -7.88 4.41 2.73
N LEU A 216 -8.84 4.29 1.80
CA LEU A 216 -10.04 3.47 1.96
C LEU A 216 -9.91 2.24 1.06
N VAL A 217 -9.81 1.06 1.66
CA VAL A 217 -9.64 -0.22 0.96
C VAL A 217 -10.86 -1.11 1.16
N HIS A 218 -11.32 -1.77 0.09
CA HIS A 218 -12.25 -2.88 0.14
C HIS A 218 -11.58 -4.16 -0.35
N PHE A 219 -11.66 -5.22 0.45
CA PHE A 219 -11.11 -6.55 0.14
C PHE A 219 -12.24 -7.43 -0.38
N HIS A 220 -12.12 -7.97 -1.60
CA HIS A 220 -13.21 -8.65 -2.30
C HIS A 220 -13.18 -10.17 -2.17
N CYS A 221 -11.99 -10.75 -2.00
CA CYS A 221 -11.86 -12.19 -1.82
C CYS A 221 -10.78 -12.52 -0.78
N ALA A 222 -10.65 -13.82 -0.44
CA ALA A 222 -9.62 -14.32 0.48
C ALA A 222 -8.57 -15.19 -0.25
N ARG A 223 -8.49 -15.09 -1.59
CA ARG A 223 -7.58 -15.92 -2.39
C ARG A 223 -6.18 -15.32 -2.40
N GLY A 224 -5.17 -16.12 -2.12
CA GLY A 224 -3.77 -15.74 -2.28
C GLY A 224 -3.36 -15.72 -3.75
N SER A 225 -2.38 -14.88 -4.08
CA SER A 225 -1.71 -14.85 -5.38
C SER A 225 -0.24 -14.51 -5.16
N GLU A 226 0.69 -15.21 -5.79
CA GLU A 226 2.11 -14.95 -5.63
C GLU A 226 2.48 -13.56 -6.18
N TRP A 227 2.01 -13.28 -7.38
CA TRP A 227 2.07 -11.95 -7.98
C TRP A 227 0.72 -11.27 -7.92
N ILE A 228 0.72 -9.99 -7.67
CA ILE A 228 -0.45 -9.13 -7.71
C ILE A 228 -0.23 -7.99 -8.69
N LEU A 229 -1.24 -7.72 -9.52
CA LEU A 229 -1.23 -6.58 -10.43
C LEU A 229 -1.89 -5.39 -9.74
N SER A 230 -1.14 -4.33 -9.55
CA SER A 230 -1.64 -3.05 -9.03
C SER A 230 -1.89 -2.09 -10.18
N GLU A 231 -3.09 -1.51 -10.21
CA GLU A 231 -3.55 -0.53 -11.18
C GLU A 231 -3.96 0.75 -10.47
N ASN A 232 -3.53 1.91 -10.98
CA ASN A 232 -3.89 3.21 -10.40
C ASN A 232 -4.40 4.14 -11.49
N THR A 233 -5.48 4.86 -11.17
CA THR A 233 -6.10 5.87 -12.04
C THR A 233 -6.28 7.16 -11.25
N VAL A 234 -5.71 8.25 -11.74
CA VAL A 234 -5.95 9.60 -11.22
C VAL A 234 -7.33 10.05 -11.68
N LEU A 235 -8.21 10.31 -10.74
CA LEU A 235 -9.59 10.73 -11.02
C LEU A 235 -9.70 12.23 -11.24
N ALA A 236 -9.13 12.99 -10.32
CA ALA A 236 -9.17 14.45 -10.35
C ALA A 236 -8.05 15.02 -9.47
N GLY A 237 -7.62 16.25 -9.77
CA GLY A 237 -6.67 16.98 -8.94
C GLY A 237 -6.86 18.48 -9.07
N GLY A 238 -6.61 19.21 -8.00
CA GLY A 238 -6.65 20.66 -7.91
C GLY A 238 -6.38 21.11 -6.48
N ASP A 239 -5.98 22.37 -6.31
CA ASP A 239 -5.74 23.01 -5.00
C ASP A 239 -4.78 22.22 -4.08
N GLY A 240 -3.78 21.55 -4.68
CA GLY A 240 -2.80 20.75 -3.95
C GLY A 240 -3.29 19.36 -3.52
N LEU A 241 -4.47 18.93 -3.97
CA LEU A 241 -5.04 17.61 -3.65
C LEU A 241 -5.29 16.82 -4.93
N VAL A 242 -5.05 15.50 -4.87
CA VAL A 242 -5.28 14.57 -5.98
C VAL A 242 -5.96 13.33 -5.45
N SER A 243 -7.08 12.95 -6.09
CA SER A 243 -7.80 11.71 -5.78
C SER A 243 -7.39 10.60 -6.74
N VAL A 244 -7.08 9.43 -6.20
CA VAL A 244 -6.64 8.25 -6.97
C VAL A 244 -7.50 7.05 -6.60
N GLN A 245 -7.94 6.33 -7.62
CA GLN A 245 -8.51 5.00 -7.50
C GLN A 245 -7.45 3.96 -7.79
N SER A 246 -7.42 2.90 -6.98
CA SER A 246 -6.50 1.79 -7.16
C SER A 246 -7.25 0.45 -7.16
N GLN A 247 -6.73 -0.52 -7.90
CA GLN A 247 -7.23 -1.89 -7.97
C GLN A 247 -6.07 -2.87 -7.86
N VAL A 248 -6.31 -4.01 -7.21
CA VAL A 248 -5.34 -5.10 -7.12
C VAL A 248 -5.98 -6.37 -7.64
N TRP A 249 -5.29 -7.04 -8.54
CA TRP A 249 -5.72 -8.26 -9.21
C TRP A 249 -4.77 -9.43 -8.92
N SER A 250 -5.29 -10.64 -8.91
CA SER A 250 -4.49 -11.85 -8.89
C SER A 250 -3.92 -12.17 -10.27
N GLU A 251 -2.98 -13.13 -10.35
CA GLU A 251 -2.50 -13.70 -11.60
C GLU A 251 -3.61 -14.40 -12.40
N THR A 252 -4.64 -14.87 -11.73
CA THR A 252 -5.80 -15.55 -12.35
C THR A 252 -6.90 -14.60 -12.80
N GLY A 253 -6.72 -13.27 -12.57
CA GLY A 253 -7.68 -12.24 -12.97
C GLY A 253 -8.79 -12.00 -11.97
N ASP A 254 -8.68 -12.48 -10.73
CA ASP A 254 -9.60 -12.14 -9.66
C ASP A 254 -9.30 -10.74 -9.12
N LEU A 255 -10.31 -9.91 -8.95
CA LEU A 255 -10.16 -8.63 -8.28
C LEU A 255 -10.04 -8.86 -6.77
N LEU A 256 -8.86 -8.64 -6.22
CA LEU A 256 -8.53 -8.89 -4.81
C LEU A 256 -8.96 -7.73 -3.90
N ALA A 257 -8.66 -6.50 -4.33
CA ALA A 257 -8.99 -5.30 -3.57
C ALA A 257 -9.17 -4.08 -4.46
N THR A 258 -9.90 -3.10 -3.95
CA THR A 258 -10.01 -1.76 -4.52
C THR A 258 -9.74 -0.72 -3.45
N ALA A 259 -9.18 0.43 -3.84
CA ALA A 259 -8.95 1.54 -2.92
C ALA A 259 -9.28 2.89 -3.54
N MET A 260 -9.56 3.84 -2.63
CA MET A 260 -9.61 5.27 -2.90
C MET A 260 -8.66 5.96 -1.93
N SER A 261 -7.86 6.89 -2.44
CA SER A 261 -6.94 7.67 -1.60
C SER A 261 -6.89 9.11 -2.07
N GLN A 262 -6.66 10.01 -1.13
CA GLN A 262 -6.35 11.41 -1.40
C GLN A 262 -4.90 11.69 -1.07
N VAL A 263 -4.19 12.29 -2.03
CA VAL A 263 -2.78 12.68 -1.94
C VAL A 263 -2.68 14.19 -1.90
N ALA A 264 -2.00 14.72 -0.89
CA ALA A 264 -1.66 16.14 -0.82
C ALA A 264 -0.30 16.39 -1.49
N PHE A 265 -0.23 17.47 -2.27
CA PHE A 265 0.99 18.02 -2.83
C PHE A 265 1.33 19.35 -2.15
N PHE A 266 2.61 19.56 -1.89
CA PHE A 266 3.10 20.78 -1.28
C PHE A 266 4.44 21.18 -1.94
N PRO A 267 4.72 22.50 -2.05
CA PRO A 267 6.00 22.95 -2.59
C PRO A 267 7.16 22.42 -1.75
N LEU A 268 8.17 21.87 -2.42
CA LEU A 268 9.42 21.54 -1.75
C LEU A 268 10.11 22.83 -1.34
N ARG A 269 10.51 22.92 -0.07
CA ARG A 269 11.36 24.01 0.40
C ARG A 269 12.81 23.72 -0.02
N ASP A 270 13.64 24.74 -0.22
CA ASP A 270 15.01 24.67 -0.76
C ASP A 270 15.96 23.65 -0.10
N ASN A 271 15.61 23.13 1.06
CA ASN A 271 16.35 22.14 1.85
C ASN A 271 15.78 20.72 1.79
N TRP A 272 14.74 20.48 0.99
CA TRP A 272 14.16 19.16 0.79
C TRP A 272 14.59 18.61 -0.60
N SER A 273 15.55 17.71 -0.65
CA SER A 273 15.86 16.98 -1.86
C SER A 273 15.82 15.48 -1.56
N PHE A 274 15.04 14.73 -2.32
CA PHE A 274 15.11 13.27 -2.37
C PHE A 274 16.46 12.74 -2.87
N ALA A 275 17.37 13.63 -3.32
CA ALA A 275 18.61 13.31 -4.02
C ALA A 275 19.89 13.67 -3.24
N ARG A 276 19.84 14.00 -1.95
CA ARG A 276 21.02 14.50 -1.24
C ARG A 276 21.55 13.60 -0.14
N GLU A 277 21.78 12.31 -0.38
CA GLU A 277 22.68 11.51 0.51
C GLU A 277 23.42 10.39 -0.22
N ALA A 278 23.72 10.56 -1.49
CA ALA A 278 24.61 9.64 -2.21
C ALA A 278 26.06 10.13 -2.34
N THR A 279 26.46 11.22 -1.61
CA THR A 279 27.84 11.71 -1.60
C THR A 279 28.21 12.27 -0.23
N SER A 280 28.60 11.42 0.70
CA SER A 280 29.60 11.71 1.72
C SER A 280 30.15 10.40 2.31
#